data_0697412ae0f93d07cc924c47cebddb38
#
_entry.id   0697412ae0f93d07cc924c47cebddb38
#
_cell.length_a   1.000
_cell.length_b   1.000
_cell.length_c   1.000
_cell.angle_alpha   90.00
_cell.angle_beta   90.00
_cell.angle_gamma   90.00
#
_symmetry.space_group_name_H-M   'P 1'
#
loop_
_entity.id
_entity.type
_entity.pdbx_description
1 polymer ?
#
loop_
_entity_poly.entity_id
_entity_poly.type
_entity_poly.pdbx_seq_one_letter_code
_entity_poly.pdbx_strand_id
1 'polypeptide(L)'
;MVNKMKTIINENQRGLLFKNGQFIKLLNPGKYYTFFNSEIEILLLDEKIDSKNASLDVLQENSLLKDMSETVFIEEHTIALRFLNNQFKEVLESGKYAFFNIHRNNEFIICDFSSPYVDQSIPLYIFNEIDKKYYTKVEVAQYQKALLYFNNQFIELLDSGTYYFWNTNIKVDVIFVDTRIVQLDMATQEILTRDKVTLRINFVCQYKITDYIKVFSEIDNYQDQLYVMSQLVLRQYISQYTLDDLLENKEKISQEITSVLREKSHDYYIEIIDAGIKDVILPGEIREIMNTVLIAQKKAQANVITRREEIASTRSLLNTARLMDENKTLYKLKELEHLERICQNVGEIHVNGNSDIISQLNRIMKGDHYD
;
A
#
# COMPACT_ATOMS: atom_id res chain seq x y z
N MET A 1 39.77 57.20 41.35
CA MET A 1 39.56 57.13 39.89
C MET A 1 38.11 56.74 39.64
N VAL A 2 37.30 57.60 39.05
CA VAL A 2 35.88 57.27 38.71
C VAL A 2 35.96 56.32 37.54
N ASN A 3 35.56 55.04 37.72
CA ASN A 3 35.50 54.07 36.65
C ASN A 3 34.42 54.49 35.63
N LYS A 4 34.88 55.11 34.55
CA LYS A 4 34.07 55.57 33.43
C LYS A 4 33.91 54.42 32.45
N MET A 5 32.71 53.81 32.38
CA MET A 5 32.46 52.74 31.46
C MET A 5 31.98 53.32 30.13
N LYS A 6 32.61 52.98 29.02
CA LYS A 6 32.27 53.45 27.69
C LYS A 6 31.35 52.41 27.02
N THR A 7 30.16 52.84 26.62
CA THR A 7 29.19 52.03 25.86
C THR A 7 28.97 52.62 24.48
N ILE A 8 29.01 51.79 23.44
CA ILE A 8 28.73 52.20 22.06
C ILE A 8 27.40 51.58 21.66
N ILE A 9 26.48 52.39 21.18
CA ILE A 9 25.17 51.98 20.65
C ILE A 9 25.25 52.10 19.13
N ASN A 10 25.05 50.99 18.41
CA ASN A 10 25.09 50.93 16.95
C ASN A 10 23.75 51.40 16.33
N GLU A 11 23.71 51.63 15.01
CA GLU A 11 22.53 52.09 14.25
C GLU A 11 21.31 51.14 14.42
N ASN A 12 21.54 49.83 14.51
CA ASN A 12 20.52 48.83 14.71
C ASN A 12 20.14 48.58 16.19
N GLN A 13 20.57 49.45 17.09
CA GLN A 13 20.39 49.34 18.53
C GLN A 13 19.79 50.62 19.12
N ARG A 14 19.18 50.50 20.30
CA ARG A 14 18.80 51.57 21.20
C ARG A 14 19.27 51.23 22.60
N GLY A 15 19.57 52.25 23.38
CA GLY A 15 20.00 52.07 24.78
C GLY A 15 18.92 52.56 25.74
N LEU A 16 18.68 51.79 26.79
CA LEU A 16 17.89 52.22 27.95
C LEU A 16 18.85 52.69 29.02
N LEU A 17 18.82 53.97 29.38
CA LEU A 17 19.63 54.50 30.45
C LEU A 17 18.91 54.41 31.78
N PHE A 18 19.51 53.65 32.70
CA PHE A 18 19.06 53.54 34.10
C PHE A 18 20.03 54.29 35.02
N LYS A 19 19.49 54.94 36.00
CA LYS A 19 20.27 55.55 37.10
C LYS A 19 19.64 55.24 38.42
N ASN A 20 20.42 54.66 39.33
CA ASN A 20 19.93 54.14 40.62
C ASN A 20 18.73 53.19 40.47
N GLY A 21 18.70 52.38 39.42
CA GLY A 21 17.59 51.45 39.12
C GLY A 21 16.35 52.11 38.49
N GLN A 22 16.34 53.43 38.27
CA GLN A 22 15.21 54.10 37.60
C GLN A 22 15.53 54.36 36.13
N PHE A 23 14.54 54.11 35.26
CA PHE A 23 14.61 54.41 33.83
C PHE A 23 14.60 55.96 33.63
N ILE A 24 15.61 56.45 32.94
CA ILE A 24 15.77 57.92 32.74
C ILE A 24 15.38 58.30 31.33
N LYS A 25 15.94 57.65 30.31
CA LYS A 25 15.67 57.99 28.92
C LYS A 25 16.13 56.91 27.93
N LEU A 26 15.55 56.97 26.72
CA LEU A 26 16.01 56.23 25.55
C LEU A 26 17.21 56.93 24.92
N LEU A 27 18.25 56.17 24.57
CA LEU A 27 19.47 56.65 23.91
C LEU A 27 19.49 56.20 22.46
N ASN A 28 19.78 57.15 21.57
CA ASN A 28 20.01 56.91 20.14
C ASN A 28 21.41 56.34 19.87
N PRO A 29 21.72 55.90 18.64
CA PRO A 29 23.07 55.46 18.28
C PRO A 29 24.11 56.51 18.61
N GLY A 30 25.25 56.06 19.18
CA GLY A 30 26.31 56.96 19.60
C GLY A 30 27.25 56.39 20.66
N LYS A 31 28.15 57.22 21.12
CA LYS A 31 29.10 56.88 22.18
C LYS A 31 28.68 57.51 23.51
N TYR A 32 28.46 56.72 24.52
CA TYR A 32 28.00 57.17 25.84
C TYR A 32 28.99 56.75 26.91
N TYR A 33 29.04 57.53 27.97
CA TYR A 33 29.88 57.27 29.13
C TYR A 33 28.99 57.19 30.37
N THR A 34 29.03 56.09 31.03
CA THR A 34 28.30 55.87 32.30
C THR A 34 29.22 56.10 33.48
N PHE A 35 28.63 56.66 34.53
CA PHE A 35 29.28 56.88 35.83
C PHE A 35 28.70 55.93 36.87
N PHE A 36 29.24 55.94 38.05
CA PHE A 36 28.81 55.16 39.19
C PHE A 36 27.27 55.25 39.34
N ASN A 37 26.58 54.12 39.49
CA ASN A 37 25.12 53.99 39.59
C ASN A 37 24.33 54.24 38.28
N SER A 38 24.97 54.28 37.16
CA SER A 38 24.27 54.38 35.88
C SER A 38 24.59 53.16 35.00
N GLU A 39 23.57 52.53 34.41
CA GLU A 39 23.67 51.37 33.54
C GLU A 39 22.96 51.66 32.20
N ILE A 40 23.52 51.13 31.12
CA ILE A 40 22.88 51.20 29.80
C ILE A 40 22.60 49.75 29.34
N GLU A 41 21.31 49.43 29.21
CA GLU A 41 20.86 48.19 28.54
C GLU A 41 20.74 48.45 27.04
N ILE A 42 21.32 47.58 26.21
CA ILE A 42 21.27 47.68 24.77
C ILE A 42 20.17 46.75 24.25
N LEU A 43 19.23 47.35 23.50
CA LEU A 43 18.16 46.61 22.83
C LEU A 43 18.40 46.62 21.32
N LEU A 44 18.12 45.48 20.67
CA LEU A 44 18.11 45.36 19.21
C LEU A 44 16.76 45.83 18.66
N LEU A 45 16.78 46.53 17.53
CA LEU A 45 15.56 47.02 16.89
C LEU A 45 14.66 45.92 16.36
N ASP A 46 15.22 44.70 16.15
CA ASP A 46 14.51 43.54 15.59
C ASP A 46 13.88 42.66 16.65
N GLU A 47 14.24 42.84 17.90
CA GLU A 47 13.80 42.04 19.03
C GLU A 47 12.72 42.77 19.85
N LYS A 48 12.08 41.99 20.71
CA LYS A 48 11.14 42.55 21.68
C LYS A 48 11.83 43.52 22.65
N ILE A 49 11.14 44.56 23.04
CA ILE A 49 11.59 45.49 24.07
C ILE A 49 11.44 44.78 25.41
N ASP A 50 12.55 44.26 25.92
CA ASP A 50 12.61 43.56 27.19
C ASP A 50 13.76 44.11 28.03
N SER A 51 13.53 44.41 29.27
CA SER A 51 14.53 45.01 30.18
C SER A 51 14.57 44.22 31.47
N LYS A 52 15.79 44.00 31.96
CA LYS A 52 16.01 43.35 33.26
C LYS A 52 15.67 44.26 34.45
N ASN A 53 15.72 45.58 34.24
CA ASN A 53 15.64 46.59 35.28
C ASN A 53 14.27 47.26 35.40
N ALA A 54 13.39 47.13 34.38
CA ALA A 54 12.07 47.73 34.41
C ALA A 54 11.05 46.88 33.63
N SER A 55 9.82 46.84 34.12
CA SER A 55 8.72 46.22 33.36
C SER A 55 8.35 47.09 32.14
N LEU A 56 7.75 46.45 31.13
CA LEU A 56 7.33 47.13 29.91
C LEU A 56 6.37 48.32 30.21
N ASP A 57 5.50 48.18 31.21
CA ASP A 57 4.54 49.22 31.59
C ASP A 57 5.26 50.46 32.07
N VAL A 58 6.29 50.33 32.91
CA VAL A 58 7.12 51.44 33.39
C VAL A 58 7.90 52.09 32.23
N LEU A 59 8.42 51.28 31.31
CA LEU A 59 9.13 51.81 30.14
C LEU A 59 8.19 52.60 29.20
N GLN A 60 6.94 52.22 29.08
CA GLN A 60 5.94 52.88 28.22
C GLN A 60 5.35 54.16 28.82
N GLU A 61 5.64 54.50 30.05
CA GLU A 61 5.35 55.86 30.61
C GLU A 61 6.19 56.93 29.94
N ASN A 62 7.34 56.54 29.33
CA ASN A 62 8.16 57.47 28.56
C ASN A 62 7.57 57.72 27.16
N SER A 63 7.22 58.98 26.88
CA SER A 63 6.58 59.35 25.61
C SER A 63 7.41 59.02 24.39
N LEU A 64 8.72 59.20 24.45
CA LEU A 64 9.63 58.89 23.31
C LEU A 64 9.68 57.41 22.98
N LEU A 65 9.70 56.54 24.01
CA LEU A 65 9.67 55.09 23.79
C LEU A 65 8.33 54.66 23.24
N LYS A 66 7.25 55.21 23.77
CA LYS A 66 5.88 54.93 23.31
C LYS A 66 5.68 55.29 21.84
N ASP A 67 6.19 56.47 21.42
CA ASP A 67 6.10 56.95 20.03
C ASP A 67 6.94 56.11 19.04
N MET A 68 8.04 55.50 19.54
CA MET A 68 8.97 54.69 18.74
C MET A 68 8.72 53.21 18.83
N SER A 69 7.67 52.78 19.54
CA SER A 69 7.34 51.36 19.71
C SER A 69 5.87 51.10 19.40
N GLU A 70 5.62 49.93 18.90
CA GLU A 70 4.30 49.37 18.71
C GLU A 70 4.07 48.30 19.78
N THR A 71 2.92 48.38 20.46
CA THR A 71 2.54 47.41 21.50
C THR A 71 1.47 46.48 20.99
N VAL A 72 1.70 45.20 21.15
CA VAL A 72 0.72 44.16 20.87
C VAL A 72 0.35 43.47 22.17
N PHE A 73 -0.95 43.26 22.37
CA PHE A 73 -1.49 42.46 23.47
C PHE A 73 -2.07 41.17 22.89
N ILE A 74 -1.59 40.05 23.39
CA ILE A 74 -2.03 38.68 22.95
C ILE A 74 -2.80 38.10 24.11
N GLU A 75 -4.08 37.78 23.85
CA GLU A 75 -5.00 37.24 24.84
C GLU A 75 -4.65 35.80 25.22
N GLU A 76 -5.18 35.32 26.32
CA GLU A 76 -5.10 33.89 26.66
C GLU A 76 -5.78 33.07 25.58
N HIS A 77 -5.27 31.87 25.34
CA HIS A 77 -5.71 30.96 24.25
C HIS A 77 -5.52 31.48 22.83
N THR A 78 -4.66 32.51 22.63
CA THR A 78 -4.25 32.95 21.33
C THR A 78 -2.71 32.97 21.21
N ILE A 79 -2.21 32.89 20.00
CA ILE A 79 -0.81 33.18 19.68
C ILE A 79 -0.78 34.23 18.56
N ALA A 80 0.32 34.97 18.46
CA ALA A 80 0.55 35.80 17.32
C ALA A 80 1.78 35.36 16.53
N LEU A 81 1.63 35.31 15.23
CA LEU A 81 2.73 35.15 14.28
C LEU A 81 3.25 36.54 13.91
N ARG A 82 4.48 36.83 14.31
CA ARG A 82 5.11 38.12 14.01
C ARG A 82 5.85 38.05 12.70
N PHE A 83 5.57 39.01 11.82
CA PHE A 83 6.30 39.26 10.59
C PHE A 83 7.06 40.57 10.69
N LEU A 84 8.28 40.58 10.24
CA LEU A 84 9.12 41.75 10.13
C LEU A 84 9.45 41.97 8.65
N ASN A 85 8.98 43.08 8.09
CA ASN A 85 9.12 43.38 6.65
C ASN A 85 8.64 42.20 5.77
N ASN A 86 7.46 41.67 6.03
CA ASN A 86 6.83 40.53 5.35
C ASN A 86 7.58 39.20 5.49
N GLN A 87 8.54 39.08 6.41
CA GLN A 87 9.21 37.82 6.70
C GLN A 87 8.82 37.32 8.09
N PHE A 88 8.47 36.04 8.20
CA PHE A 88 8.18 35.40 9.48
C PHE A 88 9.40 35.50 10.41
N LYS A 89 9.19 35.91 11.64
CA LYS A 89 10.27 36.08 12.62
C LYS A 89 10.13 35.15 13.82
N GLU A 90 8.97 35.10 14.46
CA GLU A 90 8.76 34.37 15.70
C GLU A 90 7.27 34.17 16.01
N VAL A 91 6.99 33.22 16.90
CA VAL A 91 5.67 33.01 17.52
C VAL A 91 5.67 33.69 18.87
N LEU A 92 4.66 34.48 19.14
CA LEU A 92 4.43 35.14 20.44
C LEU A 92 3.27 34.43 21.15
N GLU A 93 3.50 34.00 22.37
CA GLU A 93 2.47 33.41 23.24
C GLU A 93 1.67 34.52 23.94
N SER A 94 0.67 34.14 24.76
CA SER A 94 -0.14 35.14 25.50
C SER A 94 0.72 36.09 26.33
N GLY A 95 0.43 37.37 26.27
CA GLY A 95 1.18 38.39 26.99
C GLY A 95 1.18 39.75 26.28
N LYS A 96 1.88 40.72 26.90
CA LYS A 96 2.07 42.05 26.36
C LYS A 96 3.49 42.22 25.84
N TYR A 97 3.62 42.59 24.58
CA TYR A 97 4.90 42.78 23.90
C TYR A 97 4.97 44.19 23.29
N ALA A 98 6.17 44.69 23.18
CA ALA A 98 6.43 45.92 22.45
C ALA A 98 7.64 45.75 21.54
N PHE A 99 7.59 46.31 20.36
CA PHE A 99 8.61 46.29 19.33
C PHE A 99 8.89 47.67 18.80
N PHE A 100 10.13 47.93 18.40
CA PHE A 100 10.45 49.18 17.75
C PHE A 100 9.81 49.28 16.35
N ASN A 101 9.19 50.40 16.03
CA ASN A 101 8.61 50.68 14.70
C ASN A 101 9.54 51.53 13.81
N ILE A 102 10.79 51.75 14.21
CA ILE A 102 11.76 52.64 13.53
C ILE A 102 12.24 51.93 12.24
N HIS A 103 11.83 52.44 11.07
CA HIS A 103 12.19 51.93 9.75
C HIS A 103 11.85 50.43 9.53
N ARG A 104 10.87 49.93 10.25
CA ARG A 104 10.47 48.52 10.22
C ARG A 104 8.98 48.42 10.27
N ASN A 105 8.46 47.46 9.49
CA ASN A 105 7.05 47.13 9.49
C ASN A 105 6.87 45.83 10.25
N ASN A 106 6.25 45.89 11.42
CA ASN A 106 5.80 44.71 12.16
C ASN A 106 4.36 44.45 11.77
N GLU A 107 4.07 43.22 11.42
CA GLU A 107 2.73 42.69 11.17
C GLU A 107 2.49 41.51 12.08
N PHE A 108 1.28 41.41 12.64
CA PHE A 108 0.92 40.35 13.56
C PHE A 108 -0.33 39.66 13.03
N ILE A 109 -0.24 38.33 12.82
CA ILE A 109 -1.41 37.50 12.56
C ILE A 109 -1.76 36.81 13.87
N ILE A 110 -2.92 37.14 14.43
CA ILE A 110 -3.42 36.53 15.66
C ILE A 110 -4.14 35.25 15.30
N CYS A 111 -3.71 34.15 15.91
CA CYS A 111 -4.26 32.79 15.70
C CYS A 111 -5.03 32.41 16.97
N ASP A 112 -6.28 32.04 16.78
CA ASP A 112 -7.14 31.54 17.86
C ASP A 112 -6.82 30.05 18.14
N PHE A 113 -6.49 29.76 19.39
CA PHE A 113 -6.23 28.40 19.90
C PHE A 113 -7.43 27.79 20.63
N SER A 114 -8.60 28.43 20.55
CA SER A 114 -9.84 27.85 21.05
C SER A 114 -10.33 26.68 20.19
N SER A 115 -9.95 26.66 18.91
CA SER A 115 -10.28 25.64 17.94
C SER A 115 -9.01 25.05 17.30
N PRO A 116 -8.99 23.73 17.01
CA PRO A 116 -7.87 23.12 16.29
C PRO A 116 -7.73 23.59 14.83
N TYR A 117 -8.75 24.16 14.23
CA TYR A 117 -8.69 24.60 12.84
C TYR A 117 -7.73 25.76 12.62
N VAL A 118 -6.93 25.63 11.57
CA VAL A 118 -6.03 26.69 11.12
C VAL A 118 -6.79 27.60 10.17
N ASP A 119 -6.68 28.92 10.38
CA ASP A 119 -7.27 29.91 9.50
C ASP A 119 -6.60 29.87 8.11
N GLN A 120 -7.41 29.99 7.05
CA GLN A 120 -6.92 29.98 5.65
C GLN A 120 -6.04 31.16 5.29
N SER A 121 -6.06 32.24 6.07
CA SER A 121 -5.20 33.39 5.88
C SER A 121 -3.74 33.11 6.21
N ILE A 122 -3.44 32.02 6.93
CA ILE A 122 -2.10 31.66 7.35
C ILE A 122 -1.37 30.95 6.22
N PRO A 123 -0.24 31.50 5.72
CA PRO A 123 0.54 30.87 4.67
C PRO A 123 1.13 29.53 5.13
N LEU A 124 0.94 28.47 4.35
CA LEU A 124 1.35 27.09 4.73
C LEU A 124 2.86 26.93 4.97
N TYR A 125 3.71 27.76 4.36
CA TYR A 125 5.16 27.69 4.56
C TYR A 125 5.57 27.95 6.03
N ILE A 126 4.73 28.68 6.78
CA ILE A 126 4.99 28.99 8.19
C ILE A 126 5.12 27.72 9.04
N PHE A 127 4.37 26.67 8.71
CA PHE A 127 4.46 25.41 9.42
C PHE A 127 5.80 24.68 9.27
N ASN A 128 6.68 25.14 8.38
CA ASN A 128 8.06 24.68 8.32
C ASN A 128 9.01 25.48 9.24
N GLU A 129 8.59 26.68 9.65
CA GLU A 129 9.40 27.63 10.44
C GLU A 129 9.05 27.59 11.93
N ILE A 130 7.79 27.29 12.27
CA ILE A 130 7.33 27.22 13.66
C ILE A 130 7.61 25.86 14.30
N ASP A 131 7.72 25.87 15.63
CA ASP A 131 7.91 24.65 16.42
C ASP A 131 6.68 23.73 16.31
N LYS A 132 6.95 22.45 16.13
CA LYS A 132 5.92 21.36 16.09
C LYS A 132 5.08 21.27 17.37
N LYS A 133 5.49 21.90 18.46
CA LYS A 133 4.67 21.98 19.67
C LYS A 133 3.34 22.72 19.46
N TYR A 134 3.26 23.60 18.47
CA TYR A 134 2.08 24.43 18.19
C TYR A 134 1.07 23.75 17.25
N TYR A 135 1.47 22.77 16.46
CA TYR A 135 0.59 22.17 15.45
C TYR A 135 0.80 20.68 15.26
N THR A 136 -0.25 20.02 14.78
CA THR A 136 -0.21 18.66 14.27
C THR A 136 -0.39 18.67 12.76
N LYS A 137 0.51 18.01 12.03
CA LYS A 137 0.43 17.84 10.58
C LYS A 137 -0.18 16.50 10.27
N VAL A 138 -1.20 16.46 9.42
CA VAL A 138 -1.87 15.26 8.92
C VAL A 138 -1.69 15.19 7.41
N GLU A 139 -1.04 14.13 6.94
CA GLU A 139 -0.85 13.87 5.51
C GLU A 139 -1.72 12.69 5.09
N VAL A 140 -2.70 12.95 4.23
CA VAL A 140 -3.60 11.93 3.68
C VAL A 140 -3.14 11.63 2.26
N ALA A 141 -2.70 10.39 2.04
CA ALA A 141 -2.25 9.94 0.72
C ALA A 141 -3.41 9.86 -0.28
N GLN A 142 -3.10 9.90 -1.58
CA GLN A 142 -4.11 9.87 -2.64
C GLN A 142 -5.03 8.63 -2.59
N TYR A 143 -4.52 7.52 -2.07
CA TYR A 143 -5.23 6.26 -1.93
C TYR A 143 -5.86 6.08 -0.54
N GLN A 144 -5.90 7.13 0.28
CA GLN A 144 -6.46 7.12 1.62
C GLN A 144 -7.52 8.18 1.77
N LYS A 145 -8.41 7.96 2.72
CA LYS A 145 -9.24 8.96 3.37
C LYS A 145 -8.92 8.94 4.86
N ALA A 146 -9.23 10.04 5.55
CA ALA A 146 -8.97 10.11 6.97
C ALA A 146 -10.21 10.59 7.72
N LEU A 147 -10.63 9.87 8.75
CA LEU A 147 -11.69 10.29 9.64
C LEU A 147 -11.08 11.16 10.73
N LEU A 148 -11.53 12.41 10.80
CA LEU A 148 -11.08 13.38 11.79
C LEU A 148 -11.99 13.33 13.03
N TYR A 149 -11.36 13.24 14.19
CA TYR A 149 -12.05 13.26 15.49
C TYR A 149 -11.50 14.37 16.38
N PHE A 150 -12.39 15.10 17.04
CA PHE A 150 -12.06 16.02 18.11
C PHE A 150 -12.63 15.49 19.43
N ASN A 151 -11.76 15.26 20.41
CA ASN A 151 -12.15 14.68 21.70
C ASN A 151 -12.99 13.39 21.56
N ASN A 152 -12.60 12.49 20.64
CA ASN A 152 -13.30 11.26 20.28
C ASN A 152 -14.67 11.46 19.57
N GLN A 153 -15.03 12.67 19.22
CA GLN A 153 -16.23 12.95 18.42
C GLN A 153 -15.86 13.06 16.95
N PHE A 154 -16.54 12.31 16.08
CA PHE A 154 -16.37 12.41 14.64
C PHE A 154 -16.74 13.82 14.14
N ILE A 155 -15.88 14.41 13.34
CA ILE A 155 -16.09 15.76 12.80
C ILE A 155 -16.34 15.68 11.30
N GLU A 156 -15.37 15.16 10.54
CA GLU A 156 -15.48 15.10 9.07
C GLU A 156 -14.55 14.05 8.47
N LEU A 157 -14.78 13.76 7.19
CA LEU A 157 -13.94 12.90 6.38
C LEU A 157 -13.01 13.74 5.52
N LEU A 158 -11.70 13.63 5.76
CA LEU A 158 -10.68 14.34 5.02
C LEU A 158 -10.32 13.57 3.75
N ASP A 159 -10.26 14.30 2.63
CA ASP A 159 -9.74 13.79 1.35
C ASP A 159 -8.21 13.84 1.32
N SER A 160 -7.62 13.36 0.22
CA SER A 160 -6.17 13.40 0.03
C SER A 160 -5.63 14.82 0.07
N GLY A 161 -4.59 15.04 0.86
CA GLY A 161 -4.00 16.36 1.05
C GLY A 161 -3.16 16.46 2.31
N THR A 162 -2.68 17.66 2.58
CA THR A 162 -1.96 18.00 3.81
C THR A 162 -2.78 18.97 4.61
N TYR A 163 -3.05 18.62 5.85
CA TYR A 163 -3.84 19.39 6.79
C TYR A 163 -3.00 19.75 8.01
N TYR A 164 -3.27 20.92 8.56
CA TYR A 164 -2.61 21.40 9.77
C TYR A 164 -3.68 21.74 10.81
N PHE A 165 -3.46 21.30 12.02
CA PHE A 165 -4.34 21.57 13.15
C PHE A 165 -3.53 22.14 14.29
N TRP A 166 -4.04 23.19 14.97
CA TRP A 166 -3.42 23.72 16.16
C TRP A 166 -3.47 22.71 17.32
N ASN A 167 -2.38 22.60 18.04
CA ASN A 167 -2.32 21.80 19.27
C ASN A 167 -2.97 22.59 20.43
N THR A 168 -4.25 22.45 20.54
CA THR A 168 -5.08 23.09 21.55
C THR A 168 -5.38 22.12 22.70
N ASN A 169 -6.27 22.50 23.63
CA ASN A 169 -6.80 21.58 24.64
C ASN A 169 -7.74 20.51 24.05
N ILE A 170 -8.12 20.65 22.78
CA ILE A 170 -8.94 19.68 22.06
C ILE A 170 -8.01 18.67 21.39
N LYS A 171 -8.17 17.42 21.80
CA LYS A 171 -7.39 16.32 21.21
C LYS A 171 -7.82 16.06 19.77
N VAL A 172 -6.87 16.07 18.85
CA VAL A 172 -7.07 15.73 17.44
C VAL A 172 -6.60 14.30 17.20
N ASP A 173 -7.52 13.42 16.84
CA ASP A 173 -7.25 12.04 16.46
C ASP A 173 -7.65 11.81 15.00
N VAL A 174 -6.87 11.01 14.27
CA VAL A 174 -7.11 10.73 12.84
C VAL A 174 -6.98 9.24 12.58
N ILE A 175 -8.01 8.66 11.94
CA ILE A 175 -7.99 7.26 11.51
C ILE A 175 -7.88 7.23 9.99
N PHE A 176 -6.81 6.62 9.49
CA PHE A 176 -6.58 6.47 8.04
C PHE A 176 -7.25 5.21 7.51
N VAL A 177 -7.89 5.32 6.36
CA VAL A 177 -8.60 4.23 5.69
C VAL A 177 -8.13 4.13 4.25
N ASP A 178 -7.76 2.94 3.82
CA ASP A 178 -7.38 2.67 2.43
C ASP A 178 -8.63 2.61 1.55
N THR A 179 -8.62 3.31 0.41
CA THR A 179 -9.73 3.35 -0.54
C THR A 179 -9.59 2.32 -1.66
N ARG A 180 -8.47 1.62 -1.72
CA ARG A 180 -8.18 0.61 -2.73
C ARG A 180 -8.88 -0.70 -2.41
N ILE A 181 -8.87 -1.61 -3.38
CA ILE A 181 -9.26 -3.00 -3.17
C ILE A 181 -8.21 -3.65 -2.28
N VAL A 182 -8.65 -4.22 -1.17
CA VAL A 182 -7.81 -4.92 -0.19
C VAL A 182 -8.06 -6.41 -0.30
N GLN A 183 -7.00 -7.20 -0.17
CA GLN A 183 -7.07 -8.65 -0.16
C GLN A 183 -7.02 -9.20 1.26
N LEU A 184 -7.97 -10.07 1.57
CA LEU A 184 -8.01 -10.86 2.79
C LEU A 184 -7.63 -12.29 2.44
N ASP A 185 -6.50 -12.76 2.94
CA ASP A 185 -6.05 -14.14 2.80
C ASP A 185 -6.47 -14.97 4.04
N MET A 186 -7.25 -16.01 3.79
CA MET A 186 -7.66 -16.96 4.81
C MET A 186 -6.89 -18.25 4.62
N ALA A 187 -5.82 -18.41 5.38
CA ALA A 187 -4.97 -19.59 5.32
C ALA A 187 -5.56 -20.78 6.12
N THR A 188 -5.41 -21.95 5.55
CA THR A 188 -5.51 -23.26 6.24
C THR A 188 -6.77 -23.43 7.09
N GLN A 189 -7.94 -23.37 6.45
CA GLN A 189 -9.20 -23.75 7.09
C GLN A 189 -9.39 -25.27 6.99
N GLU A 190 -9.45 -25.95 8.12
CA GLU A 190 -9.81 -27.38 8.15
C GLU A 190 -11.34 -27.53 8.10
N ILE A 191 -11.83 -28.15 7.04
CA ILE A 191 -13.25 -28.32 6.77
C ILE A 191 -13.54 -29.79 6.40
N LEU A 192 -14.65 -30.28 6.89
CA LEU A 192 -15.14 -31.62 6.56
C LEU A 192 -16.10 -31.52 5.36
N THR A 193 -15.86 -32.33 4.34
CA THR A 193 -16.76 -32.49 3.19
C THR A 193 -18.00 -33.35 3.56
N ARG A 194 -18.97 -33.44 2.65
CA ARG A 194 -20.17 -34.29 2.84
C ARG A 194 -19.83 -35.77 3.04
N ASP A 195 -18.79 -36.25 2.37
CA ASP A 195 -18.26 -37.62 2.46
C ASP A 195 -17.24 -37.81 3.60
N LYS A 196 -17.19 -36.84 4.54
CA LYS A 196 -16.39 -36.89 5.77
C LYS A 196 -14.87 -36.89 5.55
N VAL A 197 -14.40 -36.36 4.42
CA VAL A 197 -12.97 -36.13 4.19
C VAL A 197 -12.60 -34.78 4.80
N THR A 198 -11.57 -34.76 5.64
CA THR A 198 -11.01 -33.53 6.17
C THR A 198 -10.11 -32.86 5.14
N LEU A 199 -10.41 -31.64 4.73
CA LEU A 199 -9.62 -30.87 3.79
C LEU A 199 -9.05 -29.62 4.46
N ARG A 200 -7.90 -29.18 3.98
CA ARG A 200 -7.37 -27.85 4.28
C ARG A 200 -7.55 -26.95 3.06
N ILE A 201 -8.28 -25.86 3.26
CA ILE A 201 -8.63 -24.94 2.17
C ILE A 201 -8.03 -23.58 2.46
N ASN A 202 -7.32 -23.03 1.48
CA ASN A 202 -6.92 -21.65 1.44
C ASN A 202 -7.93 -20.87 0.60
N PHE A 203 -8.45 -19.80 1.18
CA PHE A 203 -9.45 -18.95 0.55
C PHE A 203 -8.96 -17.52 0.49
N VAL A 204 -9.28 -16.81 -0.57
CA VAL A 204 -8.95 -15.40 -0.77
C VAL A 204 -10.20 -14.62 -1.05
N CYS A 205 -10.29 -13.43 -0.48
CA CYS A 205 -11.38 -12.50 -0.70
C CYS A 205 -10.81 -11.11 -0.98
N GLN A 206 -11.26 -10.47 -2.04
CA GLN A 206 -10.95 -9.08 -2.37
C GLN A 206 -12.15 -8.21 -2.07
N TYR A 207 -11.94 -7.16 -1.31
CA TYR A 207 -13.00 -6.29 -0.85
C TYR A 207 -12.61 -4.81 -0.90
N LYS A 208 -13.63 -3.97 -0.87
CA LYS A 208 -13.52 -2.51 -0.77
C LYS A 208 -14.55 -2.00 0.23
N ILE A 209 -14.18 -0.97 0.99
CA ILE A 209 -15.11 -0.30 1.90
C ILE A 209 -16.01 0.63 1.09
N THR A 210 -17.32 0.59 1.33
CA THR A 210 -18.32 1.43 0.64
C THR A 210 -18.69 2.66 1.44
N ASP A 211 -18.78 2.54 2.77
CA ASP A 211 -19.08 3.65 3.68
C ASP A 211 -18.04 3.71 4.79
N TYR A 212 -17.10 4.67 4.64
CA TYR A 212 -15.98 4.82 5.56
C TYR A 212 -16.39 5.26 6.97
N ILE A 213 -17.50 5.98 7.09
CA ILE A 213 -17.95 6.48 8.39
C ILE A 213 -18.62 5.35 9.17
N LYS A 214 -19.58 4.66 8.53
CA LYS A 214 -20.35 3.63 9.20
C LYS A 214 -19.53 2.42 9.58
N VAL A 215 -18.58 2.01 8.73
CA VAL A 215 -17.70 0.87 9.03
C VAL A 215 -16.89 1.07 10.32
N PHE A 216 -16.55 2.32 10.69
CA PHE A 216 -15.82 2.62 11.92
C PHE A 216 -16.70 3.04 13.10
N SER A 217 -17.95 3.48 12.85
CA SER A 217 -18.87 3.89 13.91
C SER A 217 -19.76 2.76 14.39
N GLU A 218 -20.10 1.80 13.52
CA GLU A 218 -21.08 0.76 13.82
C GLU A 218 -20.47 -0.64 13.96
N ILE A 219 -19.25 -0.85 13.43
CA ILE A 219 -18.61 -2.17 13.39
C ILE A 219 -17.29 -2.14 14.16
N ASP A 220 -17.20 -3.00 15.16
CA ASP A 220 -15.94 -3.26 15.84
C ASP A 220 -15.09 -4.20 14.98
N ASN A 221 -13.87 -3.77 14.65
CA ASN A 221 -12.91 -4.49 13.82
C ASN A 221 -13.54 -5.20 12.60
N TYR A 222 -13.91 -4.43 11.60
CA TYR A 222 -14.57 -4.93 10.39
C TYR A 222 -13.78 -6.04 9.66
N GLN A 223 -12.43 -6.06 9.80
CA GLN A 223 -11.58 -7.10 9.17
C GLN A 223 -11.80 -8.46 9.83
N ASP A 224 -11.84 -8.51 11.15
CA ASP A 224 -12.12 -9.74 11.90
C ASP A 224 -13.55 -10.22 11.63
N GLN A 225 -14.52 -9.31 11.57
CA GLN A 225 -15.90 -9.65 11.24
C GLN A 225 -16.01 -10.24 9.83
N LEU A 226 -15.35 -9.63 8.84
CA LEU A 226 -15.29 -10.14 7.47
C LEU A 226 -14.61 -11.51 7.43
N TYR A 227 -13.52 -11.70 8.19
CA TYR A 227 -12.83 -12.98 8.28
C TYR A 227 -13.75 -14.07 8.82
N VAL A 228 -14.41 -13.84 9.94
CA VAL A 228 -15.33 -14.80 10.57
C VAL A 228 -16.52 -15.10 9.66
N MET A 229 -17.13 -14.07 9.07
CA MET A 229 -18.23 -14.24 8.10
C MET A 229 -17.80 -15.12 6.92
N SER A 230 -16.65 -14.84 6.33
CA SER A 230 -16.12 -15.62 5.22
C SER A 230 -15.83 -17.06 5.62
N GLN A 231 -15.29 -17.29 6.82
CA GLN A 231 -15.03 -18.61 7.35
C GLN A 231 -16.31 -19.43 7.53
N LEU A 232 -17.36 -18.81 8.06
CA LEU A 232 -18.65 -19.48 8.26
C LEU A 232 -19.32 -19.85 6.94
N VAL A 233 -19.30 -18.93 5.97
CA VAL A 233 -19.86 -19.19 4.62
C VAL A 233 -19.08 -20.30 3.94
N LEU A 234 -17.74 -20.21 3.94
CA LEU A 234 -16.88 -21.24 3.35
C LEU A 234 -17.18 -22.63 3.94
N ARG A 235 -17.23 -22.74 5.27
CA ARG A 235 -17.53 -24.00 5.97
C ARG A 235 -18.92 -24.53 5.61
N GLN A 236 -19.94 -23.67 5.58
CA GLN A 236 -21.31 -24.04 5.25
C GLN A 236 -21.41 -24.61 3.83
N TYR A 237 -20.74 -23.99 2.85
CA TYR A 237 -20.83 -24.43 1.45
C TYR A 237 -20.00 -25.69 1.21
N ILE A 238 -18.76 -25.74 1.64
CA ILE A 238 -17.86 -26.89 1.41
C ILE A 238 -18.43 -28.18 2.01
N SER A 239 -19.08 -28.11 3.17
CA SER A 239 -19.69 -29.28 3.80
C SER A 239 -20.85 -29.92 3.02
N GLN A 240 -21.40 -29.25 2.01
CA GLN A 240 -22.48 -29.76 1.17
C GLN A 240 -21.97 -30.60 -0.02
N TYR A 241 -20.69 -30.44 -0.39
CA TYR A 241 -20.10 -31.13 -1.53
C TYR A 241 -19.23 -32.31 -1.12
N THR A 242 -19.15 -33.32 -2.01
CA THR A 242 -18.16 -34.39 -1.88
C THR A 242 -16.78 -33.89 -2.33
N LEU A 243 -15.74 -34.66 -2.01
CA LEU A 243 -14.38 -34.32 -2.46
C LEU A 243 -14.30 -34.23 -3.99
N ASP A 244 -14.90 -35.21 -4.69
CA ASP A 244 -14.89 -35.24 -6.16
C ASP A 244 -15.63 -34.07 -6.76
N ASP A 245 -16.83 -33.73 -6.26
CA ASP A 245 -17.60 -32.56 -6.69
C ASP A 245 -16.79 -31.26 -6.52
N LEU A 246 -16.05 -31.14 -5.41
CA LEU A 246 -15.28 -29.96 -5.07
C LEU A 246 -14.06 -29.79 -5.99
N LEU A 247 -13.42 -30.89 -6.37
CA LEU A 247 -12.28 -30.88 -7.29
C LEU A 247 -12.71 -30.62 -8.73
N GLU A 248 -13.87 -31.16 -9.15
CA GLU A 248 -14.38 -30.96 -10.51
C GLU A 248 -15.02 -29.61 -10.74
N ASN A 249 -15.72 -29.05 -9.72
CA ASN A 249 -16.55 -27.85 -9.85
C ASN A 249 -16.03 -26.65 -9.03
N LYS A 250 -14.74 -26.59 -8.78
CA LYS A 250 -14.10 -25.57 -7.93
C LYS A 250 -14.53 -24.13 -8.29
N GLU A 251 -14.58 -23.79 -9.58
CA GLU A 251 -14.95 -22.45 -10.05
C GLU A 251 -16.40 -22.13 -9.77
N LYS A 252 -17.32 -23.05 -10.02
CA LYS A 252 -18.74 -22.88 -9.76
C LYS A 252 -19.02 -22.67 -8.27
N ILE A 253 -18.40 -23.48 -7.41
CA ILE A 253 -18.52 -23.38 -5.96
C ILE A 253 -17.95 -22.04 -5.47
N SER A 254 -16.83 -21.59 -6.02
CA SER A 254 -16.27 -20.26 -5.71
C SER A 254 -17.23 -19.13 -6.08
N GLN A 255 -17.92 -19.20 -7.22
CA GLN A 255 -18.92 -18.21 -7.63
C GLN A 255 -20.15 -18.18 -6.71
N GLU A 256 -20.63 -19.36 -6.28
CA GLU A 256 -21.72 -19.47 -5.32
C GLU A 256 -21.34 -18.87 -3.97
N ILE A 257 -20.15 -19.18 -3.45
CA ILE A 257 -19.63 -18.58 -2.22
C ILE A 257 -19.51 -17.05 -2.36
N THR A 258 -18.97 -16.57 -3.47
CA THR A 258 -18.82 -15.15 -3.74
C THR A 258 -20.17 -14.41 -3.75
N SER A 259 -21.19 -15.00 -4.34
CA SER A 259 -22.54 -14.39 -4.39
C SER A 259 -23.14 -14.22 -2.99
N VAL A 260 -23.00 -15.22 -2.14
CA VAL A 260 -23.47 -15.16 -0.75
C VAL A 260 -22.66 -14.20 0.11
N LEU A 261 -21.34 -14.16 -0.10
CA LEU A 261 -20.49 -13.21 0.57
C LEU A 261 -20.85 -11.77 0.20
N ARG A 262 -21.15 -11.50 -1.07
CA ARG A 262 -21.60 -10.18 -1.53
C ARG A 262 -22.90 -9.77 -0.85
N GLU A 263 -23.87 -10.65 -0.75
CA GLU A 263 -25.14 -10.35 -0.08
C GLU A 263 -24.91 -9.99 1.39
N LYS A 264 -24.16 -10.82 2.13
CA LYS A 264 -23.90 -10.62 3.56
C LYS A 264 -23.00 -9.43 3.87
N SER A 265 -22.07 -9.09 2.96
CA SER A 265 -21.09 -8.01 3.18
C SER A 265 -21.71 -6.62 3.17
N HIS A 266 -22.92 -6.45 2.60
CA HIS A 266 -23.63 -5.18 2.63
C HIS A 266 -23.94 -4.72 4.06
N ASP A 267 -24.24 -5.63 4.95
CA ASP A 267 -24.51 -5.32 6.37
C ASP A 267 -23.26 -4.80 7.11
N TYR A 268 -22.08 -5.00 6.51
CA TYR A 268 -20.79 -4.55 7.04
C TYR A 268 -20.21 -3.33 6.32
N TYR A 269 -20.98 -2.69 5.42
CA TYR A 269 -20.54 -1.56 4.60
C TYR A 269 -19.28 -1.88 3.75
N ILE A 270 -19.19 -3.15 3.31
CA ILE A 270 -18.10 -3.70 2.51
C ILE A 270 -18.68 -4.27 1.23
N GLU A 271 -18.02 -4.03 0.11
CA GLU A 271 -18.32 -4.64 -1.17
C GLU A 271 -17.28 -5.72 -1.47
N ILE A 272 -17.72 -6.97 -1.66
CA ILE A 272 -16.87 -8.05 -2.13
C ILE A 272 -16.73 -7.95 -3.66
N ILE A 273 -15.52 -7.69 -4.12
CA ILE A 273 -15.18 -7.60 -5.54
C ILE A 273 -15.06 -9.01 -6.12
N ASP A 274 -14.23 -9.83 -5.50
CA ASP A 274 -14.00 -11.21 -5.89
C ASP A 274 -13.63 -12.06 -4.67
N ALA A 275 -13.98 -13.36 -4.73
CA ALA A 275 -13.61 -14.30 -3.69
C ALA A 275 -13.51 -15.70 -4.26
N GLY A 276 -12.59 -16.51 -3.76
CA GLY A 276 -12.40 -17.85 -4.29
C GLY A 276 -11.50 -18.74 -3.48
N ILE A 277 -11.62 -20.04 -3.79
CA ILE A 277 -10.76 -21.08 -3.25
C ILE A 277 -9.41 -20.99 -3.97
N LYS A 278 -8.37 -20.64 -3.25
CA LYS A 278 -7.00 -20.58 -3.76
C LYS A 278 -6.46 -22.00 -3.96
N ASP A 279 -6.41 -22.78 -2.88
CA ASP A 279 -5.87 -24.14 -2.86
C ASP A 279 -6.73 -25.07 -2.02
N VAL A 280 -6.79 -26.35 -2.44
CA VAL A 280 -7.36 -27.46 -1.68
C VAL A 280 -6.25 -28.44 -1.37
N ILE A 281 -5.93 -28.58 -0.10
CA ILE A 281 -4.85 -29.46 0.37
C ILE A 281 -5.46 -30.74 0.96
N LEU A 282 -5.14 -31.83 0.34
CA LEU A 282 -5.58 -33.17 0.78
C LEU A 282 -4.64 -33.76 1.84
N PRO A 283 -5.15 -34.50 2.82
CA PRO A 283 -4.31 -35.33 3.68
C PRO A 283 -3.47 -36.33 2.85
N GLY A 284 -2.27 -36.64 3.35
CA GLY A 284 -1.32 -37.48 2.62
C GLY A 284 -1.91 -38.83 2.18
N GLU A 285 -2.59 -39.49 3.09
CA GLU A 285 -3.24 -40.81 2.83
C GLU A 285 -4.28 -40.74 1.71
N ILE A 286 -5.16 -39.74 1.74
CA ILE A 286 -6.18 -39.55 0.70
C ILE A 286 -5.54 -39.23 -0.66
N ARG A 287 -4.49 -38.43 -0.67
CA ARG A 287 -3.73 -38.12 -1.89
C ARG A 287 -3.11 -39.34 -2.52
N GLU A 288 -2.53 -40.25 -1.72
CA GLU A 288 -1.94 -41.50 -2.19
C GLU A 288 -2.99 -42.43 -2.80
N ILE A 289 -4.15 -42.57 -2.13
CA ILE A 289 -5.26 -43.37 -2.64
C ILE A 289 -5.75 -42.82 -3.99
N MET A 290 -6.00 -41.51 -4.09
CA MET A 290 -6.44 -40.84 -5.33
C MET A 290 -5.42 -41.00 -6.46
N ASN A 291 -4.13 -40.84 -6.16
CA ASN A 291 -3.07 -41.07 -7.14
C ASN A 291 -3.08 -42.55 -7.65
N THR A 292 -3.27 -43.51 -6.76
CA THR A 292 -3.35 -44.93 -7.13
C THR A 292 -4.53 -45.17 -8.07
N VAL A 293 -5.72 -44.64 -7.75
CA VAL A 293 -6.91 -44.75 -8.60
C VAL A 293 -6.68 -44.07 -9.96
N LEU A 294 -6.13 -42.87 -9.99
CA LEU A 294 -5.82 -42.15 -11.22
C LEU A 294 -4.85 -42.94 -12.11
N ILE A 295 -3.77 -43.48 -11.53
CA ILE A 295 -2.81 -44.33 -12.26
C ILE A 295 -3.50 -45.55 -12.84
N ALA A 296 -4.37 -46.22 -12.08
CA ALA A 296 -5.11 -47.40 -12.56
C ALA A 296 -6.06 -47.03 -13.73
N GLN A 297 -6.78 -45.91 -13.62
CA GLN A 297 -7.65 -45.42 -14.69
C GLN A 297 -6.87 -45.06 -15.96
N LYS A 298 -5.73 -44.35 -15.83
CA LYS A 298 -4.88 -43.99 -16.97
C LYS A 298 -4.27 -45.25 -17.64
N LYS A 299 -3.85 -46.26 -16.86
CA LYS A 299 -3.40 -47.53 -17.40
C LYS A 299 -4.51 -48.27 -18.15
N ALA A 300 -5.73 -48.28 -17.61
CA ALA A 300 -6.87 -48.88 -18.29
C ALA A 300 -7.19 -48.17 -19.61
N GLN A 301 -7.20 -46.84 -19.64
CA GLN A 301 -7.39 -46.07 -20.85
C GLN A 301 -6.30 -46.33 -21.89
N ALA A 302 -5.03 -46.34 -21.47
CA ALA A 302 -3.90 -46.66 -22.34
C ALA A 302 -4.05 -48.06 -22.95
N ASN A 303 -4.42 -49.06 -22.15
CA ASN A 303 -4.64 -50.42 -22.63
C ASN A 303 -5.77 -50.52 -23.68
N VAL A 304 -6.88 -49.76 -23.47
CA VAL A 304 -7.97 -49.69 -24.46
C VAL A 304 -7.49 -49.11 -25.78
N ILE A 305 -6.71 -48.02 -25.71
CA ILE A 305 -6.14 -47.38 -26.92
C ILE A 305 -5.19 -48.33 -27.63
N THR A 306 -4.24 -48.92 -26.90
CA THR A 306 -3.29 -49.89 -27.45
C THR A 306 -4.01 -51.04 -28.16
N ARG A 307 -5.03 -51.67 -27.51
CA ARG A 307 -5.81 -52.75 -28.12
C ARG A 307 -6.56 -52.27 -29.37
N ARG A 308 -7.10 -51.05 -29.41
CA ARG A 308 -7.75 -50.52 -30.61
C ARG A 308 -6.76 -50.36 -31.76
N GLU A 309 -5.57 -49.88 -31.46
CA GLU A 309 -4.50 -49.71 -32.45
C GLU A 309 -4.00 -51.07 -32.95
N GLU A 310 -3.83 -52.06 -32.06
CA GLU A 310 -3.48 -53.44 -32.43
C GLU A 310 -4.53 -54.06 -33.34
N ILE A 311 -5.83 -53.91 -33.01
CA ILE A 311 -6.92 -54.39 -33.87
C ILE A 311 -6.95 -53.71 -35.21
N ALA A 312 -6.76 -52.37 -35.24
CA ALA A 312 -6.72 -51.59 -36.46
C ALA A 312 -5.52 -52.01 -37.35
N SER A 313 -4.36 -52.16 -36.73
CA SER A 313 -3.15 -52.69 -37.40
C SER A 313 -3.34 -54.09 -37.97
N THR A 314 -3.90 -55.01 -37.15
CA THR A 314 -4.17 -56.39 -37.62
C THR A 314 -5.17 -56.42 -38.75
N ARG A 315 -6.25 -55.59 -38.72
CA ARG A 315 -7.20 -55.47 -39.85
C ARG A 315 -6.52 -54.90 -41.10
N SER A 316 -5.67 -53.89 -40.91
CA SER A 316 -4.90 -53.30 -42.05
C SER A 316 -3.97 -54.33 -42.68
N LEU A 317 -3.25 -55.13 -41.84
CA LEU A 317 -2.41 -56.21 -42.32
C LEU A 317 -3.20 -57.29 -43.05
N LEU A 318 -4.39 -57.68 -42.49
CA LEU A 318 -5.27 -58.67 -43.11
C LEU A 318 -5.79 -58.17 -44.48
N ASN A 319 -6.20 -56.91 -44.55
CA ASN A 319 -6.64 -56.30 -45.84
C ASN A 319 -5.48 -56.25 -46.83
N THR A 320 -4.29 -55.90 -46.38
CA THR A 320 -3.10 -55.86 -47.20
C THR A 320 -2.75 -57.27 -47.72
N ALA A 321 -2.79 -58.30 -46.85
CA ALA A 321 -2.57 -59.68 -47.26
C ALA A 321 -3.58 -60.14 -48.30
N ARG A 322 -4.87 -59.80 -48.12
CA ARG A 322 -5.94 -60.13 -49.09
C ARG A 322 -5.71 -59.49 -50.46
N LEU A 323 -5.35 -58.21 -50.48
CA LEU A 323 -4.99 -57.49 -51.70
C LEU A 323 -3.74 -58.08 -52.39
N MET A 324 -2.79 -58.62 -51.61
CA MET A 324 -1.60 -59.30 -52.15
C MET A 324 -1.94 -60.68 -52.76
N ASP A 325 -2.89 -61.40 -52.16
CA ASP A 325 -3.37 -62.67 -52.75
C ASP A 325 -4.14 -62.48 -54.05
N GLU A 326 -4.88 -61.40 -54.18
CA GLU A 326 -5.63 -61.00 -55.37
C GLU A 326 -4.75 -60.44 -56.49
N ASN A 327 -3.55 -59.86 -56.17
CA ASN A 327 -2.68 -59.19 -57.12
C ASN A 327 -1.21 -59.58 -56.92
N LYS A 328 -0.74 -60.50 -57.76
CA LYS A 328 0.65 -61.02 -57.78
C LYS A 328 1.71 -59.93 -57.97
N THR A 329 1.39 -58.83 -58.70
CA THR A 329 2.27 -57.72 -58.89
C THR A 329 2.47 -56.90 -57.62
N LEU A 330 1.42 -56.70 -56.84
CA LEU A 330 1.46 -56.02 -55.54
C LEU A 330 2.28 -56.85 -54.53
N TYR A 331 2.14 -58.15 -54.58
CA TYR A 331 2.96 -59.05 -53.74
C TYR A 331 4.45 -58.88 -54.02
N LYS A 332 4.85 -58.89 -55.29
CA LYS A 332 6.26 -58.68 -55.69
C LYS A 332 6.80 -57.29 -55.30
N LEU A 333 6.01 -56.24 -55.46
CA LEU A 333 6.38 -54.89 -55.01
C LEU A 333 6.63 -54.83 -53.50
N LYS A 334 5.80 -55.44 -52.73
CA LYS A 334 5.96 -55.51 -51.28
C LYS A 334 7.14 -56.35 -50.81
N GLU A 335 7.43 -57.45 -51.56
CA GLU A 335 8.63 -58.23 -51.34
C GLU A 335 9.89 -57.43 -51.59
N LEU A 336 9.94 -56.63 -52.67
CA LEU A 336 11.04 -55.73 -52.98
C LEU A 336 11.20 -54.61 -51.94
N GLU A 337 10.10 -54.00 -51.49
CA GLU A 337 10.09 -52.99 -50.41
C GLU A 337 10.64 -53.55 -49.09
N HIS A 338 10.27 -54.80 -48.77
CA HIS A 338 10.81 -55.49 -47.60
C HIS A 338 12.30 -55.78 -47.71
N LEU A 339 12.76 -56.24 -48.89
CA LEU A 339 14.17 -56.44 -49.17
C LEU A 339 14.97 -55.14 -49.09
N GLU A 340 14.45 -54.05 -49.67
CA GLU A 340 15.05 -52.69 -49.56
C GLU A 340 15.22 -52.27 -48.11
N ARG A 341 14.18 -52.45 -47.27
CA ARG A 341 14.22 -52.11 -45.85
C ARG A 341 15.20 -52.96 -45.03
N ILE A 342 15.35 -54.23 -45.39
CA ILE A 342 16.36 -55.12 -44.81
C ILE A 342 17.77 -54.63 -45.22
N CYS A 343 17.97 -54.33 -46.51
CA CYS A 343 19.25 -53.83 -47.02
C CYS A 343 19.66 -52.48 -46.42
N GLN A 344 18.71 -51.58 -46.12
CA GLN A 344 19.00 -50.29 -45.47
C GLN A 344 19.47 -50.43 -44.00
N ASN A 345 19.09 -51.53 -43.34
CA ASN A 345 19.39 -51.75 -41.89
C ASN A 345 20.55 -52.73 -41.64
N VAL A 346 21.10 -53.35 -42.66
CA VAL A 346 22.15 -54.37 -42.55
C VAL A 346 23.34 -53.98 -43.43
N GLY A 347 24.53 -53.81 -42.84
CA GLY A 347 25.73 -53.40 -43.54
C GLY A 347 26.29 -54.43 -44.53
N GLU A 348 26.08 -55.72 -44.30
CA GLU A 348 26.47 -56.82 -45.21
C GLU A 348 25.45 -57.98 -45.08
N ILE A 349 25.02 -58.53 -46.24
CA ILE A 349 24.15 -59.71 -46.32
C ILE A 349 24.92 -60.85 -46.99
N HIS A 350 25.27 -61.86 -46.22
CA HIS A 350 25.82 -63.07 -46.75
C HIS A 350 24.69 -64.07 -47.05
N VAL A 351 24.42 -64.32 -48.31
CA VAL A 351 23.44 -65.29 -48.75
C VAL A 351 24.17 -66.62 -49.11
N ASN A 352 24.13 -67.56 -48.16
CA ASN A 352 24.66 -68.86 -48.42
C ASN A 352 23.51 -69.88 -48.79
N GLY A 353 23.51 -70.32 -50.05
CA GLY A 353 22.64 -71.36 -50.50
C GLY A 353 21.98 -71.23 -51.84
N ASN A 354 21.69 -72.40 -52.47
CA ASN A 354 20.95 -72.52 -53.75
C ASN A 354 19.48 -72.12 -53.55
N SER A 355 19.22 -70.84 -53.44
CA SER A 355 17.84 -70.46 -53.30
C SER A 355 17.40 -69.60 -54.50
N ASP A 356 16.17 -69.79 -54.90
CA ASP A 356 15.45 -69.15 -56.02
C ASP A 356 15.49 -67.64 -55.93
N ILE A 357 15.78 -67.05 -54.74
CA ILE A 357 15.90 -65.61 -54.47
C ILE A 357 17.09 -64.98 -55.19
N ILE A 358 18.24 -65.66 -55.24
CA ILE A 358 19.45 -65.15 -55.97
C ILE A 358 19.20 -65.12 -57.46
N SER A 359 18.54 -66.12 -57.97
CA SER A 359 18.15 -66.21 -59.37
C SER A 359 17.12 -65.11 -59.76
N GLN A 360 16.20 -64.83 -58.88
CA GLN A 360 15.21 -63.76 -59.04
C GLN A 360 15.83 -62.37 -58.95
N LEU A 361 16.74 -62.12 -58.00
CA LEU A 361 17.51 -60.88 -57.90
C LEU A 361 18.36 -60.61 -59.13
N ASN A 362 19.03 -61.65 -59.64
CA ASN A 362 19.80 -61.57 -60.86
C ASN A 362 18.98 -61.33 -62.17
N ARG A 363 17.73 -61.83 -62.23
CA ARG A 363 16.75 -61.55 -63.26
C ARG A 363 16.25 -60.12 -63.24
N ILE A 364 15.96 -59.59 -62.08
CA ILE A 364 15.52 -58.20 -61.90
C ILE A 364 16.64 -57.20 -62.19
N MET A 365 17.88 -57.48 -61.81
CA MET A 365 19.02 -56.65 -62.09
C MET A 365 19.44 -56.69 -63.56
N LYS A 366 19.16 -57.77 -64.37
CA LYS A 366 19.48 -57.92 -65.75
C LYS A 366 18.43 -57.34 -66.69
N GLY A 367 17.31 -56.83 -66.25
CA GLY A 367 16.35 -56.07 -67.08
C GLY A 367 15.69 -56.89 -68.17
N ASP A 368 15.55 -58.23 -68.03
CA ASP A 368 14.84 -59.03 -69.01
C ASP A 368 13.33 -58.73 -68.97
N HIS A 369 12.93 -57.91 -69.94
CA HIS A 369 11.52 -57.70 -70.27
C HIS A 369 10.93 -59.00 -70.80
N TYR A 370 9.83 -59.45 -70.30
CA TYR A 370 9.00 -60.44 -70.91
C TYR A 370 8.21 -59.80 -72.06
N ASP A 371 8.37 -60.38 -73.29
CA ASP A 371 7.37 -60.28 -74.32
C ASP A 371 6.08 -61.01 -73.91
#